data_ded87322c5b8ddcdadeb0c0d78071c2c
#
_entry.id   ded87322c5b8ddcdadeb0c0d78071c2c
#
_cell.length_a   1.000
_cell.length_b   1.000
_cell.length_c   1.000
_cell.angle_alpha   90.00
_cell.angle_beta   90.00
_cell.angle_gamma   90.00
#
_symmetry.space_group_name_H-M   'P 1'
#
loop_
_entity.id
_entity.type
_entity.pdbx_description
1 polymer ?
#
loop_
_entity_poly.entity_id
_entity_poly.type
_entity_poly.pdbx_seq_one_letter_code
_entity_poly.pdbx_strand_id
1 'polypeptide(L)'
;MDEVIQQAVKKKIVPAIERRIRTELTEVAEDGAIQLFSENLRNLLLIPPLKGRVVLGFDPAFRTGAKLAVVDETGKMLATQVIYPVAPAKPAQIEKAKKDLSSLIKEFGVEIIAIGNGTASRESEAFVAEVLHDHPGVRYVIVNESGASVYSASELARHEFPELTVEKRSAISIARRLQDPLAELVKIDAKSIGVGQYQHDVNQKKLTESLDFVVDTVVNQVGVNINTASPSLLAHVAGLNKTISENIVKYREEEGMILSRAQIKKVPRLGAKAFEQAAGFLRIPESKNILDNTGVHPESYKEVEKLFQLLEITELDASAQEKLKAVNIEEMSTQLDLGPETLKDIIADLLKPGRDLRDSFDAPVLRQDVLDIKDLHIGQKLEGVVRNVVDFGAFVDIGIHEDGLIHISHMSKQFIKHPSQVVSVGDLVTVWVKKIDVEREKVNLSLVAPNESD
;
A
#
# COMPACT_ATOMS: atom_id res chain seq x y z
N MET A 1 34.36 -28.95 49.49
CA MET A 1 33.30 -27.92 49.36
C MET A 1 33.47 -27.13 48.07
N ASP A 2 34.66 -26.67 47.72
CA ASP A 2 34.96 -25.92 46.48
C ASP A 2 34.62 -26.64 45.18
N GLU A 3 34.90 -27.92 45.07
CA GLU A 3 34.52 -28.74 43.90
C GLU A 3 33.00 -28.79 43.67
N VAL A 4 32.22 -28.90 44.77
CA VAL A 4 30.76 -28.91 44.67
C VAL A 4 30.23 -27.58 44.23
N ILE A 5 30.82 -26.47 44.71
CA ILE A 5 30.48 -25.11 44.30
C ILE A 5 30.81 -24.88 42.82
N GLN A 6 32.03 -25.28 42.38
CA GLN A 6 32.41 -25.15 40.99
C GLN A 6 31.52 -25.97 40.05
N GLN A 7 31.13 -27.16 40.44
CA GLN A 7 30.21 -27.99 39.66
C GLN A 7 28.80 -27.37 39.60
N ALA A 8 28.30 -26.80 40.70
CA ALA A 8 27.00 -26.14 40.74
C ALA A 8 27.00 -24.88 39.85
N VAL A 9 28.08 -24.08 39.91
CA VAL A 9 28.25 -22.92 39.02
C VAL A 9 28.24 -23.36 37.55
N LYS A 10 29.11 -24.30 37.19
CA LYS A 10 29.28 -24.72 35.76
C LYS A 10 28.03 -25.42 35.19
N LYS A 11 27.34 -26.26 35.98
CA LYS A 11 26.23 -27.09 35.49
C LYS A 11 24.86 -26.46 35.66
N LYS A 12 24.69 -25.47 36.57
CA LYS A 12 23.38 -24.90 36.83
C LYS A 12 23.34 -23.39 36.67
N ILE A 13 24.27 -22.63 37.25
CA ILE A 13 24.21 -21.19 37.30
C ILE A 13 24.55 -20.60 35.91
N VAL A 14 25.71 -20.97 35.32
CA VAL A 14 26.14 -20.48 34.03
C VAL A 14 25.11 -20.79 32.94
N PRO A 15 24.60 -22.04 32.76
CA PRO A 15 23.59 -22.31 31.75
C PRO A 15 22.24 -21.61 31.99
N ALA A 16 21.90 -21.31 33.25
CA ALA A 16 20.70 -20.55 33.59
C ALA A 16 20.83 -19.07 33.19
N ILE A 17 21.98 -18.47 33.48
CA ILE A 17 22.31 -17.10 33.07
C ILE A 17 22.39 -16.98 31.55
N GLU A 18 23.09 -17.90 30.87
CA GLU A 18 23.18 -17.93 29.40
C GLU A 18 21.81 -18.02 28.75
N ARG A 19 20.92 -18.88 29.23
CA ARG A 19 19.55 -18.98 28.71
C ARG A 19 18.78 -17.68 28.93
N ARG A 20 18.89 -17.07 30.11
CA ARG A 20 18.21 -15.81 30.41
C ARG A 20 18.70 -14.69 29.48
N ILE A 21 20.01 -14.52 29.31
CA ILE A 21 20.59 -13.52 28.43
C ILE A 21 20.14 -13.76 26.99
N ARG A 22 20.16 -15.02 26.51
CA ARG A 22 19.67 -15.34 25.15
C ARG A 22 18.20 -15.00 24.99
N THR A 23 17.35 -15.32 25.96
CA THR A 23 15.92 -14.98 25.91
C THR A 23 15.73 -13.46 25.83
N GLU A 24 16.38 -12.71 26.72
CA GLU A 24 16.28 -11.23 26.73
C GLU A 24 16.78 -10.61 25.42
N LEU A 25 17.89 -11.10 24.86
CA LEU A 25 18.39 -10.62 23.55
C LEU A 25 17.45 -10.98 22.40
N THR A 26 16.87 -12.19 22.43
CA THR A 26 15.90 -12.62 21.40
C THR A 26 14.64 -11.75 21.46
N GLU A 27 14.11 -11.49 22.65
CA GLU A 27 12.92 -10.63 22.80
C GLU A 27 13.15 -9.21 22.27
N VAL A 28 14.30 -8.60 22.56
CA VAL A 28 14.66 -7.28 22.03
C VAL A 28 14.78 -7.30 20.51
N ALA A 29 15.41 -8.32 19.94
CA ALA A 29 15.57 -8.45 18.49
C ALA A 29 14.23 -8.69 17.79
N GLU A 30 13.35 -9.55 18.36
CA GLU A 30 12.00 -9.79 17.84
C GLU A 30 11.14 -8.53 17.86
N ASP A 31 11.15 -7.78 18.96
CA ASP A 31 10.39 -6.54 19.07
C ASP A 31 10.83 -5.51 18.04
N GLY A 32 12.14 -5.35 17.81
CA GLY A 32 12.69 -4.49 16.75
C GLY A 32 12.29 -4.94 15.34
N ALA A 33 12.33 -6.25 15.08
CA ALA A 33 11.92 -6.81 13.79
C ALA A 33 10.41 -6.60 13.53
N ILE A 34 9.56 -6.83 14.54
CA ILE A 34 8.11 -6.63 14.44
C ILE A 34 7.78 -5.16 14.17
N GLN A 35 8.50 -4.22 14.80
CA GLN A 35 8.34 -2.79 14.51
C GLN A 35 8.65 -2.47 13.05
N LEU A 36 9.76 -2.98 12.51
CA LEU A 36 10.12 -2.80 11.10
C LEU A 36 9.07 -3.41 10.16
N PHE A 37 8.56 -4.61 10.46
CA PHE A 37 7.50 -5.24 9.68
C PHE A 37 6.21 -4.41 9.69
N SER A 38 5.89 -3.79 10.82
CA SER A 38 4.75 -2.88 10.95
C SER A 38 4.90 -1.63 10.10
N GLU A 39 6.10 -1.02 10.06
CA GLU A 39 6.40 0.10 9.18
C GLU A 39 6.30 -0.27 7.71
N ASN A 40 6.86 -1.41 7.33
CA ASN A 40 6.77 -1.92 5.95
C ASN A 40 5.31 -2.15 5.53
N LEU A 41 4.49 -2.74 6.39
CA LEU A 41 3.06 -2.91 6.13
C LEU A 41 2.37 -1.55 5.96
N ARG A 42 2.63 -0.62 6.86
CA ARG A 42 2.05 0.73 6.78
C ARG A 42 2.37 1.40 5.46
N ASN A 43 3.62 1.35 5.01
CA ASN A 43 4.05 1.93 3.75
C ASN A 43 3.34 1.26 2.55
N LEU A 44 3.19 -0.07 2.56
CA LEU A 44 2.45 -0.79 1.52
C LEU A 44 0.97 -0.38 1.45
N LEU A 45 0.32 -0.19 2.60
CA LEU A 45 -1.08 0.22 2.68
C LEU A 45 -1.30 1.68 2.28
N LEU A 46 -0.29 2.53 2.43
CA LEU A 46 -0.33 3.96 2.11
C LEU A 46 0.11 4.27 0.67
N ILE A 47 0.44 3.27 -0.15
CA ILE A 47 0.71 3.50 -1.58
C ILE A 47 -0.50 4.18 -2.22
N PRO A 48 -0.31 5.29 -2.98
CA PRO A 48 -1.40 5.99 -3.65
C PRO A 48 -2.17 5.10 -4.62
N PRO A 49 -3.50 5.13 -4.58
CA PRO A 49 -4.33 4.38 -5.50
C PRO A 49 -4.32 5.00 -6.90
N LEU A 50 -4.23 4.17 -7.95
CA LEU A 50 -4.41 4.58 -9.34
C LEU A 50 -5.88 4.36 -9.78
N LYS A 51 -6.79 5.17 -9.24
CA LYS A 51 -8.23 5.08 -9.51
C LYS A 51 -8.59 5.52 -10.94
N GLY A 52 -9.72 5.03 -11.44
CA GLY A 52 -10.28 5.46 -12.72
C GLY A 52 -9.49 5.00 -13.94
N ARG A 53 -8.78 3.87 -13.86
CA ARG A 53 -7.99 3.28 -14.94
C ARG A 53 -8.42 1.85 -15.22
N VAL A 54 -8.44 1.49 -16.51
CA VAL A 54 -8.57 0.09 -16.91
C VAL A 54 -7.23 -0.61 -16.77
N VAL A 55 -7.17 -1.62 -15.91
CA VAL A 55 -5.92 -2.31 -15.55
C VAL A 55 -5.96 -3.76 -15.97
N LEU A 56 -4.89 -4.24 -16.59
CA LEU A 56 -4.66 -5.66 -16.83
C LEU A 56 -3.69 -6.20 -15.78
N GLY A 57 -4.16 -7.11 -14.91
CA GLY A 57 -3.32 -7.87 -13.99
C GLY A 57 -2.66 -9.03 -14.71
N PHE A 58 -1.37 -9.16 -14.52
CA PHE A 58 -0.53 -10.18 -15.08
C PHE A 58 0.11 -10.97 -13.94
N ASP A 59 -0.33 -12.21 -13.74
CA ASP A 59 0.24 -13.15 -12.76
C ASP A 59 1.21 -14.09 -13.47
N PRO A 60 2.54 -13.86 -13.34
CA PRO A 60 3.53 -14.57 -14.13
C PRO A 60 3.74 -16.01 -13.64
N ALA A 61 4.00 -16.93 -14.57
CA ALA A 61 4.37 -18.30 -14.25
C ALA A 61 5.03 -19.00 -15.45
N PHE A 62 6.04 -19.86 -15.19
CA PHE A 62 6.74 -20.59 -16.25
C PHE A 62 5.91 -21.73 -16.88
N ARG A 63 5.42 -22.65 -16.05
CA ARG A 63 4.83 -23.91 -16.52
C ARG A 63 3.33 -23.87 -16.75
N THR A 64 2.61 -23.22 -15.86
CA THR A 64 1.14 -23.16 -15.89
C THR A 64 0.61 -22.07 -16.82
N GLY A 65 1.49 -21.29 -17.42
CA GLY A 65 1.17 -20.10 -18.19
C GLY A 65 0.85 -18.89 -17.30
N ALA A 66 1.07 -17.70 -17.80
CA ALA A 66 0.70 -16.47 -17.14
C ALA A 66 -0.82 -16.28 -17.18
N LYS A 67 -1.40 -15.86 -16.04
CA LYS A 67 -2.83 -15.58 -15.91
C LYS A 67 -3.04 -14.09 -16.08
N LEU A 68 -3.96 -13.74 -16.95
CA LEU A 68 -4.34 -12.38 -17.23
C LEU A 68 -5.75 -12.12 -16.74
N ALA A 69 -5.97 -10.94 -16.18
CA ALA A 69 -7.30 -10.45 -15.85
C ALA A 69 -7.40 -8.96 -16.16
N VAL A 70 -8.41 -8.56 -16.91
CA VAL A 70 -8.72 -7.16 -17.14
C VAL A 70 -9.79 -6.72 -16.15
N VAL A 71 -9.55 -5.61 -15.47
CA VAL A 71 -10.52 -4.96 -14.59
C VAL A 71 -10.81 -3.55 -15.10
N ASP A 72 -12.08 -3.14 -14.99
CA ASP A 72 -12.49 -1.79 -15.34
C ASP A 72 -12.06 -0.76 -14.28
N GLU A 73 -12.40 0.49 -14.48
CA GLU A 73 -12.09 1.63 -13.61
C GLU A 73 -12.61 1.46 -12.17
N THR A 74 -13.57 0.58 -11.95
CA THR A 74 -14.19 0.29 -10.64
C THR A 74 -13.64 -0.97 -9.99
N GLY A 75 -12.72 -1.68 -10.67
CA GLY A 75 -12.20 -2.98 -10.23
C GLY A 75 -13.08 -4.18 -10.57
N LYS A 76 -14.12 -4.00 -11.38
CA LYS A 76 -14.97 -5.10 -11.89
C LYS A 76 -14.21 -5.87 -12.97
N MET A 77 -14.18 -7.19 -12.85
CA MET A 77 -13.55 -8.06 -13.82
C MET A 77 -14.32 -8.05 -15.16
N LEU A 78 -13.61 -7.77 -16.25
CA LEU A 78 -14.11 -7.75 -17.62
C LEU A 78 -13.77 -9.04 -18.37
N ALA A 79 -12.50 -9.49 -18.26
CA ALA A 79 -12.02 -10.69 -18.97
C ALA A 79 -10.93 -11.40 -18.17
N THR A 80 -10.77 -12.70 -18.42
CA THR A 80 -9.63 -13.49 -17.94
C THR A 80 -9.11 -14.39 -19.04
N GLN A 81 -7.78 -14.52 -19.14
CA GLN A 81 -7.11 -15.38 -20.12
C GLN A 81 -5.86 -16.02 -19.53
N VAL A 82 -5.42 -17.14 -20.10
CA VAL A 82 -4.12 -17.76 -19.82
C VAL A 82 -3.30 -17.72 -21.09
N ILE A 83 -2.08 -17.21 -20.99
CA ILE A 83 -1.12 -17.15 -22.08
C ILE A 83 0.19 -17.82 -21.69
N TYR A 84 1.00 -18.17 -22.68
CA TYR A 84 2.31 -18.80 -22.48
C TYR A 84 3.40 -17.90 -23.08
N PRO A 85 3.82 -16.85 -22.34
CA PRO A 85 4.66 -15.78 -22.91
C PRO A 85 6.16 -16.11 -22.90
N VAL A 86 6.61 -17.04 -22.05
CA VAL A 86 8.04 -17.28 -21.77
C VAL A 86 8.38 -18.77 -21.79
N ALA A 87 9.67 -19.10 -21.90
CA ALA A 87 10.13 -20.50 -21.83
C ALA A 87 9.56 -21.20 -20.56
N PRO A 88 9.20 -22.48 -20.63
CA PRO A 88 9.46 -23.46 -21.71
C PRO A 88 8.43 -23.48 -22.85
N ALA A 89 7.65 -22.43 -23.03
CA ALA A 89 6.70 -22.33 -24.14
C ALA A 89 7.41 -22.38 -25.50
N LYS A 90 6.72 -22.98 -26.49
CA LYS A 90 7.25 -23.04 -27.87
C LYS A 90 7.12 -21.66 -28.55
N PRO A 91 7.99 -21.33 -29.55
CA PRO A 91 7.91 -20.03 -30.24
C PRO A 91 6.52 -19.69 -30.76
N ALA A 92 5.78 -20.66 -31.31
CA ALA A 92 4.41 -20.45 -31.77
C ALA A 92 3.41 -20.08 -30.64
N GLN A 93 3.65 -20.55 -29.43
CA GLN A 93 2.84 -20.19 -28.26
C GLN A 93 3.16 -18.78 -27.79
N ILE A 94 4.44 -18.38 -27.83
CA ILE A 94 4.88 -17.02 -27.49
C ILE A 94 4.29 -16.02 -28.47
N GLU A 95 4.36 -16.29 -29.77
CA GLU A 95 3.75 -15.43 -30.80
C GLU A 95 2.22 -15.33 -30.67
N LYS A 96 1.58 -16.43 -30.29
CA LYS A 96 0.15 -16.40 -29.95
C LYS A 96 -0.11 -15.53 -28.72
N ALA A 97 0.71 -15.66 -27.67
CA ALA A 97 0.59 -14.88 -26.44
C ALA A 97 0.72 -13.36 -26.72
N LYS A 98 1.63 -12.94 -27.62
CA LYS A 98 1.74 -11.53 -28.05
C LYS A 98 0.45 -11.02 -28.68
N LYS A 99 -0.14 -11.81 -29.60
CA LYS A 99 -1.41 -11.45 -30.24
C LYS A 99 -2.57 -11.41 -29.25
N ASP A 100 -2.63 -12.38 -28.35
CA ASP A 100 -3.68 -12.46 -27.32
C ASP A 100 -3.60 -11.24 -26.38
N LEU A 101 -2.42 -10.86 -25.89
CA LEU A 101 -2.22 -9.67 -25.05
C LEU A 101 -2.57 -8.39 -25.80
N SER A 102 -2.10 -8.24 -27.03
CA SER A 102 -2.40 -7.09 -27.88
C SER A 102 -3.91 -6.95 -28.16
N SER A 103 -4.61 -8.08 -28.31
CA SER A 103 -6.07 -8.09 -28.49
C SER A 103 -6.79 -7.61 -27.24
N LEU A 104 -6.41 -8.10 -26.05
CA LEU A 104 -6.99 -7.66 -24.77
C LEU A 104 -6.78 -6.15 -24.56
N ILE A 105 -5.57 -5.64 -24.85
CA ILE A 105 -5.26 -4.22 -24.73
C ILE A 105 -6.22 -3.39 -25.57
N LYS A 106 -6.42 -3.78 -26.84
CA LYS A 106 -7.28 -3.02 -27.80
C LYS A 106 -8.75 -3.15 -27.49
N GLU A 107 -9.20 -4.38 -27.15
CA GLU A 107 -10.62 -4.68 -26.93
C GLU A 107 -11.19 -3.96 -25.69
N PHE A 108 -10.42 -3.93 -24.61
CA PHE A 108 -10.86 -3.36 -23.33
C PHE A 108 -10.29 -1.98 -23.03
N GLY A 109 -9.48 -1.42 -23.93
CA GLY A 109 -8.87 -0.11 -23.70
C GLY A 109 -7.93 -0.09 -22.49
N VAL A 110 -7.12 -1.15 -22.31
CA VAL A 110 -6.18 -1.25 -21.18
C VAL A 110 -5.19 -0.10 -21.22
N GLU A 111 -5.06 0.59 -20.09
CA GLU A 111 -4.15 1.72 -19.92
C GLU A 111 -2.86 1.31 -19.20
N ILE A 112 -2.97 0.37 -18.25
CA ILE A 112 -1.84 -0.05 -17.42
C ILE A 112 -1.84 -1.57 -17.26
N ILE A 113 -0.63 -2.18 -17.30
CA ILE A 113 -0.42 -3.59 -17.00
C ILE A 113 0.28 -3.70 -15.64
N ALA A 114 -0.37 -4.34 -14.68
CA ALA A 114 0.16 -4.66 -13.37
C ALA A 114 0.78 -6.06 -13.40
N ILE A 115 2.11 -6.17 -13.34
CA ILE A 115 2.83 -7.45 -13.39
C ILE A 115 3.21 -7.83 -11.98
N GLY A 116 2.83 -9.03 -11.54
CA GLY A 116 3.26 -9.60 -10.25
C GLY A 116 4.78 -9.78 -10.18
N ASN A 117 5.37 -9.56 -9.01
CA ASN A 117 6.82 -9.66 -8.81
C ASN A 117 7.33 -11.06 -8.42
N GLY A 118 6.54 -12.10 -8.65
CA GLY A 118 6.90 -13.48 -8.32
C GLY A 118 7.72 -14.20 -9.38
N THR A 119 7.54 -15.51 -9.43
CA THR A 119 8.27 -16.37 -10.36
C THR A 119 7.98 -16.00 -11.82
N ALA A 120 9.01 -15.90 -12.67
CA ALA A 120 8.94 -15.47 -14.07
C ALA A 120 8.54 -13.99 -14.29
N SER A 121 8.62 -13.16 -13.26
CA SER A 121 8.28 -11.72 -13.37
C SER A 121 9.14 -11.01 -14.40
N ARG A 122 10.45 -11.24 -14.40
CA ARG A 122 11.41 -10.57 -15.30
C ARG A 122 11.24 -10.93 -16.76
N GLU A 123 11.09 -12.23 -17.02
CA GLU A 123 10.83 -12.70 -18.38
C GLU A 123 9.48 -12.18 -18.90
N SER A 124 8.50 -12.10 -17.99
CA SER A 124 7.19 -11.54 -18.29
C SER A 124 7.25 -10.02 -18.53
N GLU A 125 8.07 -9.31 -17.77
CA GLU A 125 8.33 -7.88 -17.97
C GLU A 125 8.92 -7.62 -19.36
N ALA A 126 9.97 -8.36 -19.75
CA ALA A 126 10.57 -8.26 -21.06
C ALA A 126 9.56 -8.57 -22.19
N PHE A 127 8.73 -9.58 -22.00
CA PHE A 127 7.67 -9.93 -22.95
C PHE A 127 6.63 -8.80 -23.08
N VAL A 128 6.18 -8.24 -21.97
CA VAL A 128 5.20 -7.14 -21.94
C VAL A 128 5.79 -5.91 -22.60
N ALA A 129 7.02 -5.51 -22.27
CA ALA A 129 7.70 -4.37 -22.87
C ALA A 129 7.80 -4.52 -24.40
N GLU A 130 8.15 -5.71 -24.91
CA GLU A 130 8.18 -5.99 -26.35
C GLU A 130 6.81 -5.77 -27.00
N VAL A 131 5.71 -6.25 -26.37
CA VAL A 131 4.36 -6.02 -26.92
C VAL A 131 3.97 -4.54 -26.86
N LEU A 132 4.41 -3.81 -25.83
CA LEU A 132 4.07 -2.39 -25.64
C LEU A 132 4.74 -1.46 -26.67
N HIS A 133 5.76 -1.89 -27.41
CA HIS A 133 6.28 -1.13 -28.55
C HIS A 133 5.18 -0.79 -29.59
N ASP A 134 4.21 -1.69 -29.77
CA ASP A 134 3.05 -1.49 -30.64
C ASP A 134 1.89 -0.74 -29.97
N HIS A 135 2.02 -0.38 -28.68
CA HIS A 135 1.00 0.27 -27.86
C HIS A 135 1.55 1.46 -27.05
N PRO A 136 1.97 2.57 -27.71
CA PRO A 136 2.72 3.66 -27.07
C PRO A 136 1.97 4.39 -25.94
N GLY A 137 0.63 4.22 -25.85
CA GLY A 137 -0.20 4.80 -24.79
C GLY A 137 -0.30 3.96 -23.52
N VAL A 138 0.14 2.69 -23.54
CA VAL A 138 0.03 1.75 -22.42
C VAL A 138 1.34 1.74 -21.64
N ARG A 139 1.22 1.60 -20.33
CA ARG A 139 2.35 1.50 -19.39
C ARG A 139 2.27 0.21 -18.62
N TYR A 140 3.38 -0.20 -18.01
CA TYR A 140 3.35 -1.29 -17.04
C TYR A 140 4.00 -0.89 -15.71
N VAL A 141 3.74 -1.66 -14.68
CA VAL A 141 4.35 -1.52 -13.35
C VAL A 141 4.46 -2.89 -12.69
N ILE A 142 5.53 -3.10 -11.95
CA ILE A 142 5.71 -4.29 -11.12
C ILE A 142 4.97 -4.09 -9.80
N VAL A 143 4.08 -5.03 -9.47
CA VAL A 143 3.25 -5.01 -8.27
C VAL A 143 3.65 -6.15 -7.33
N ASN A 144 3.72 -5.86 -6.04
CA ASN A 144 3.94 -6.89 -5.05
C ASN A 144 2.74 -7.87 -5.02
N GLU A 145 2.97 -9.13 -5.39
CA GLU A 145 1.94 -10.15 -5.44
C GLU A 145 1.82 -10.99 -4.16
N SER A 146 2.63 -10.72 -3.12
CA SER A 146 2.59 -11.47 -1.86
C SER A 146 1.17 -11.57 -1.32
N GLY A 147 0.74 -12.78 -0.96
CA GLY A 147 -0.61 -13.07 -0.52
C GLY A 147 -1.71 -13.09 -1.61
N ALA A 148 -1.41 -12.81 -2.89
CA ALA A 148 -2.42 -12.92 -3.96
C ALA A 148 -2.94 -14.34 -4.13
N SER A 149 -2.08 -15.34 -3.97
CA SER A 149 -2.45 -16.76 -3.94
C SER A 149 -3.29 -17.13 -2.70
N VAL A 150 -3.02 -16.51 -1.54
CA VAL A 150 -3.83 -16.69 -0.33
C VAL A 150 -5.24 -16.13 -0.56
N TYR A 151 -5.35 -14.91 -1.10
CA TYR A 151 -6.63 -14.34 -1.48
C TYR A 151 -7.36 -15.26 -2.46
N SER A 152 -6.71 -15.70 -3.53
CA SER A 152 -7.35 -16.50 -4.58
C SER A 152 -7.93 -17.82 -4.08
N ALA A 153 -7.34 -18.42 -3.05
CA ALA A 153 -7.82 -19.64 -2.39
C ALA A 153 -8.86 -19.39 -1.30
N SER A 154 -9.07 -18.14 -0.88
CA SER A 154 -9.95 -17.78 0.23
C SER A 154 -11.45 -18.02 -0.10
N GLU A 155 -12.25 -18.10 0.94
CA GLU A 155 -13.69 -18.17 0.83
C GLU A 155 -14.27 -16.89 0.23
N LEU A 156 -13.71 -15.74 0.59
CA LEU A 156 -14.08 -14.43 0.04
C LEU A 156 -13.91 -14.40 -1.48
N ALA A 157 -12.77 -14.83 -2.00
CA ALA A 157 -12.51 -14.85 -3.44
C ALA A 157 -13.41 -15.84 -4.18
N ARG A 158 -13.83 -16.93 -3.53
CA ARG A 158 -14.84 -17.86 -4.08
C ARG A 158 -16.22 -17.21 -4.16
N HIS A 159 -16.58 -16.40 -3.19
CA HIS A 159 -17.82 -15.64 -3.23
C HIS A 159 -17.81 -14.52 -4.27
N GLU A 160 -16.70 -13.78 -4.37
CA GLU A 160 -16.56 -12.72 -5.37
C GLU A 160 -16.55 -13.26 -6.82
N PHE A 161 -15.96 -14.44 -7.02
CA PHE A 161 -15.77 -15.05 -8.34
C PHE A 161 -16.05 -16.55 -8.33
N PRO A 162 -17.31 -16.97 -8.18
CA PRO A 162 -17.67 -18.39 -8.10
C PRO A 162 -17.37 -19.17 -9.40
N GLU A 163 -17.43 -18.49 -10.55
CA GLU A 163 -17.19 -19.05 -11.88
C GLU A 163 -15.70 -19.31 -12.17
N LEU A 164 -14.79 -18.65 -11.41
CA LEU A 164 -13.37 -18.70 -11.72
C LEU A 164 -12.64 -19.76 -10.90
N THR A 165 -11.64 -20.37 -11.53
CA THR A 165 -10.67 -21.21 -10.83
C THR A 165 -9.76 -20.37 -9.93
N VAL A 166 -9.18 -20.99 -8.91
CA VAL A 166 -8.25 -20.35 -7.97
C VAL A 166 -7.15 -19.58 -8.71
N GLU A 167 -6.56 -20.17 -9.75
CA GLU A 167 -5.44 -19.58 -10.49
C GLU A 167 -5.79 -18.29 -11.23
N LYS A 168 -7.04 -18.08 -11.64
CA LYS A 168 -7.47 -16.89 -12.37
C LYS A 168 -7.77 -15.70 -11.45
N ARG A 169 -8.06 -15.96 -10.17
CA ARG A 169 -8.42 -14.93 -9.20
C ARG A 169 -7.21 -14.11 -8.75
N SER A 170 -5.99 -14.70 -8.77
CA SER A 170 -4.76 -13.98 -8.39
C SER A 170 -4.47 -12.79 -9.29
N ALA A 171 -4.64 -12.94 -10.61
CA ALA A 171 -4.43 -11.85 -11.57
C ALA A 171 -5.41 -10.68 -11.34
N ILE A 172 -6.65 -10.96 -10.93
CA ILE A 172 -7.62 -9.92 -10.56
C ILE A 172 -7.12 -9.15 -9.33
N SER A 173 -6.61 -9.86 -8.31
CA SER A 173 -6.07 -9.24 -7.11
C SER A 173 -4.86 -8.35 -7.44
N ILE A 174 -3.95 -8.80 -8.32
CA ILE A 174 -2.80 -8.01 -8.75
C ILE A 174 -3.25 -6.70 -9.44
N ALA A 175 -4.24 -6.76 -10.33
CA ALA A 175 -4.79 -5.57 -10.97
C ALA A 175 -5.42 -4.59 -9.97
N ARG A 176 -6.25 -5.11 -9.05
CA ARG A 176 -6.93 -4.30 -8.03
C ARG A 176 -5.99 -3.69 -7.02
N ARG A 177 -4.85 -4.36 -6.70
CA ARG A 177 -3.80 -3.78 -5.84
C ARG A 177 -3.19 -2.51 -6.41
N LEU A 178 -3.13 -2.40 -7.72
CA LEU A 178 -2.69 -1.17 -8.35
C LEU A 178 -3.75 -0.07 -8.27
N GLN A 179 -5.03 -0.43 -8.45
CA GLN A 179 -6.13 0.53 -8.37
C GLN A 179 -6.35 1.05 -6.95
N ASP A 180 -6.36 0.18 -5.94
CA ASP A 180 -6.41 0.54 -4.52
C ASP A 180 -5.74 -0.54 -3.65
N PRO A 181 -4.45 -0.36 -3.28
CA PRO A 181 -3.70 -1.31 -2.48
C PRO A 181 -4.37 -1.60 -1.13
N LEU A 182 -4.84 -0.55 -0.43
CA LEU A 182 -5.48 -0.70 0.87
C LEU A 182 -6.74 -1.55 0.77
N ALA A 183 -7.64 -1.23 -0.16
CA ALA A 183 -8.91 -1.94 -0.33
C ALA A 183 -8.74 -3.43 -0.68
N GLU A 184 -7.65 -3.79 -1.35
CA GLU A 184 -7.38 -5.17 -1.74
C GLU A 184 -6.59 -5.93 -0.67
N LEU A 185 -5.57 -5.32 -0.06
CA LEU A 185 -4.71 -5.99 0.93
C LEU A 185 -5.43 -6.35 2.23
N VAL A 186 -6.43 -5.57 2.64
CA VAL A 186 -7.25 -5.88 3.84
C VAL A 186 -8.14 -7.13 3.69
N LYS A 187 -8.23 -7.70 2.49
CA LYS A 187 -8.99 -8.93 2.23
C LYS A 187 -8.27 -10.19 2.70
N ILE A 188 -7.01 -10.10 3.06
CA ILE A 188 -6.16 -11.22 3.50
C ILE A 188 -5.58 -10.92 4.88
N ASP A 189 -5.15 -11.99 5.57
CA ASP A 189 -4.40 -11.87 6.82
C ASP A 189 -3.11 -11.07 6.57
N ALA A 190 -2.85 -10.04 7.37
CA ALA A 190 -1.68 -9.18 7.23
C ALA A 190 -0.34 -9.95 7.26
N LYS A 191 -0.27 -11.08 7.96
CA LYS A 191 0.90 -11.99 7.95
C LYS A 191 1.14 -12.64 6.59
N SER A 192 0.12 -12.72 5.74
CA SER A 192 0.26 -13.27 4.38
C SER A 192 0.82 -12.24 3.39
N ILE A 193 0.91 -10.99 3.81
CA ILE A 193 1.60 -9.92 3.07
C ILE A 193 3.09 -10.04 3.42
N GLY A 194 3.96 -10.15 2.42
CA GLY A 194 5.40 -10.21 2.62
C GLY A 194 5.96 -8.87 3.09
N VAL A 195 6.00 -8.65 4.40
CA VAL A 195 6.43 -7.39 5.03
C VAL A 195 7.89 -7.40 5.48
N GLY A 196 8.58 -8.54 5.39
CA GLY A 196 10.01 -8.65 5.71
C GLY A 196 10.51 -10.09 5.71
N GLN A 197 11.85 -10.23 5.61
CA GLN A 197 12.50 -11.53 5.75
C GLN A 197 12.36 -12.02 7.19
N TYR A 198 12.27 -13.35 7.36
CA TYR A 198 12.21 -14.02 8.67
C TYR A 198 10.99 -13.65 9.54
N GLN A 199 9.92 -13.10 8.95
CA GLN A 199 8.69 -12.81 9.70
C GLN A 199 8.07 -14.05 10.37
N HIS A 200 8.44 -15.27 9.93
CA HIS A 200 8.00 -16.53 10.52
C HIS A 200 8.79 -16.95 11.76
N ASP A 201 9.96 -16.34 11.98
CA ASP A 201 10.88 -16.69 13.07
C ASP A 201 10.64 -15.87 14.35
N VAL A 202 9.80 -14.84 14.30
CA VAL A 202 9.43 -14.02 15.45
C VAL A 202 8.18 -14.53 16.15
N ASN A 203 7.89 -14.00 17.34
CA ASN A 203 6.67 -14.33 18.08
C ASN A 203 5.41 -14.01 17.27
N GLN A 204 4.71 -15.05 16.79
CA GLN A 204 3.57 -14.92 15.87
C GLN A 204 2.36 -14.22 16.48
N LYS A 205 2.17 -14.28 17.80
CA LYS A 205 1.07 -13.57 18.48
C LYS A 205 1.35 -12.06 18.48
N LYS A 206 2.54 -11.65 18.93
CA LYS A 206 2.95 -10.24 18.92
C LYS A 206 2.92 -9.67 17.49
N LEU A 207 3.41 -10.44 16.50
CA LEU A 207 3.37 -10.03 15.11
C LEU A 207 1.94 -9.78 14.64
N THR A 208 1.01 -10.72 14.88
CA THR A 208 -0.40 -10.56 14.48
C THR A 208 -1.00 -9.32 15.10
N GLU A 209 -0.89 -9.16 16.43
CA GLU A 209 -1.44 -8.01 17.14
C GLU A 209 -0.89 -6.67 16.61
N SER A 210 0.40 -6.63 16.27
CA SER A 210 1.05 -5.42 15.76
C SER A 210 0.61 -5.10 14.32
N LEU A 211 0.54 -6.11 13.44
CA LEU A 211 0.12 -5.92 12.05
C LEU A 211 -1.37 -5.57 11.94
N ASP A 212 -2.24 -6.22 12.71
CA ASP A 212 -3.68 -5.89 12.76
C ASP A 212 -3.89 -4.45 13.24
N PHE A 213 -3.16 -4.02 14.26
CA PHE A 213 -3.19 -2.63 14.73
C PHE A 213 -2.78 -1.64 13.64
N VAL A 214 -1.78 -1.97 12.82
CA VAL A 214 -1.37 -1.13 11.69
C VAL A 214 -2.48 -1.03 10.65
N VAL A 215 -3.10 -2.16 10.28
CA VAL A 215 -4.22 -2.18 9.32
C VAL A 215 -5.36 -1.28 9.80
N ASP A 216 -5.83 -1.50 11.04
CA ASP A 216 -6.92 -0.72 11.62
C ASP A 216 -6.56 0.78 11.68
N THR A 217 -5.34 1.11 12.09
CA THR A 217 -4.86 2.50 12.16
C THR A 217 -4.87 3.16 10.79
N VAL A 218 -4.32 2.50 9.77
CA VAL A 218 -4.23 3.06 8.41
C VAL A 218 -5.63 3.23 7.80
N VAL A 219 -6.51 2.22 7.93
CA VAL A 219 -7.90 2.30 7.42
C VAL A 219 -8.63 3.50 8.02
N ASN A 220 -8.51 3.69 9.34
CA ASN A 220 -9.18 4.81 10.01
C ASN A 220 -8.53 6.17 9.68
N GLN A 221 -7.22 6.25 9.51
CA GLN A 221 -6.54 7.48 9.09
C GLN A 221 -6.89 7.91 7.67
N VAL A 222 -6.95 6.96 6.73
CA VAL A 222 -7.34 7.23 5.33
C VAL A 222 -8.81 7.61 5.24
N GLY A 223 -9.65 6.95 6.03
CA GLY A 223 -11.10 7.04 5.95
C GLY A 223 -11.66 6.16 4.82
N VAL A 224 -12.89 5.75 4.96
CA VAL A 224 -13.52 4.75 4.11
C VAL A 224 -14.79 5.28 3.44
N ASN A 225 -14.84 5.26 2.10
CA ASN A 225 -16.08 5.59 1.37
C ASN A 225 -17.10 4.46 1.58
N ILE A 226 -18.20 4.78 2.27
CA ILE A 226 -19.22 3.82 2.66
C ILE A 226 -19.97 3.21 1.45
N ASN A 227 -20.04 3.96 0.33
CA ASN A 227 -20.74 3.54 -0.86
C ASN A 227 -19.94 2.58 -1.75
N THR A 228 -18.61 2.58 -1.64
CA THR A 228 -17.74 1.76 -2.49
C THR A 228 -16.98 0.67 -1.74
N ALA A 229 -16.80 0.82 -0.42
CA ALA A 229 -16.00 -0.09 0.38
C ALA A 229 -16.57 -1.52 0.43
N SER A 230 -15.68 -2.51 0.41
CA SER A 230 -16.01 -3.92 0.65
C SER A 230 -16.35 -4.17 2.12
N PRO A 231 -17.09 -5.25 2.45
CA PRO A 231 -17.31 -5.64 3.84
C PRO A 231 -16.00 -5.83 4.61
N SER A 232 -14.96 -6.35 3.95
CA SER A 232 -13.64 -6.56 4.56
C SER A 232 -13.00 -5.24 4.97
N LEU A 233 -13.04 -4.22 4.11
CA LEU A 233 -12.49 -2.89 4.43
C LEU A 233 -13.30 -2.22 5.55
N LEU A 234 -14.62 -2.28 5.49
CA LEU A 234 -15.51 -1.73 6.52
C LEU A 234 -15.29 -2.37 7.90
N ALA A 235 -14.92 -3.66 7.96
CA ALA A 235 -14.71 -4.37 9.22
C ALA A 235 -13.49 -3.85 10.02
N HIS A 236 -12.57 -3.11 9.38
CA HIS A 236 -11.44 -2.44 10.03
C HIS A 236 -11.76 -1.03 10.51
N VAL A 237 -12.95 -0.51 10.20
CA VAL A 237 -13.39 0.80 10.72
C VAL A 237 -13.76 0.66 12.19
N ALA A 238 -13.23 1.54 13.03
CA ALA A 238 -13.51 1.55 14.46
C ALA A 238 -15.03 1.54 14.74
N GLY A 239 -15.47 0.69 15.63
CA GLY A 239 -16.89 0.52 15.98
C GLY A 239 -17.68 -0.40 15.05
N LEU A 240 -17.15 -0.81 13.89
CA LEU A 240 -17.78 -1.77 13.00
C LEU A 240 -17.24 -3.18 13.24
N ASN A 241 -18.07 -4.17 12.94
CA ASN A 241 -17.70 -5.58 12.92
C ASN A 241 -18.18 -6.22 11.62
N LYS A 242 -17.79 -7.45 11.36
CA LYS A 242 -18.13 -8.18 10.14
C LYS A 242 -19.63 -8.12 9.81
N THR A 243 -20.50 -8.39 10.79
CA THR A 243 -21.96 -8.40 10.60
C THR A 243 -22.51 -7.01 10.23
N ILE A 244 -22.03 -5.96 10.90
CA ILE A 244 -22.46 -4.58 10.60
C ILE A 244 -21.94 -4.19 9.20
N SER A 245 -20.71 -4.54 8.86
CA SER A 245 -20.11 -4.27 7.55
C SER A 245 -20.88 -4.94 6.40
N GLU A 246 -21.27 -6.19 6.58
CA GLU A 246 -22.15 -6.91 5.63
C GLU A 246 -23.54 -6.24 5.52
N ASN A 247 -24.12 -5.79 6.63
CA ASN A 247 -25.39 -5.08 6.63
C ASN A 247 -25.31 -3.70 5.95
N ILE A 248 -24.21 -2.98 6.06
CA ILE A 248 -23.99 -1.70 5.34
C ILE A 248 -24.03 -1.96 3.83
N VAL A 249 -23.30 -2.98 3.36
CA VAL A 249 -23.27 -3.32 1.94
C VAL A 249 -24.66 -3.74 1.45
N LYS A 250 -25.33 -4.62 2.18
CA LYS A 250 -26.68 -5.05 1.87
C LYS A 250 -27.67 -3.87 1.84
N TYR A 251 -27.59 -2.97 2.81
CA TYR A 251 -28.45 -1.80 2.88
C TYR A 251 -28.31 -0.91 1.64
N ARG A 252 -27.07 -0.63 1.20
CA ARG A 252 -26.86 0.19 0.00
C ARG A 252 -27.28 -0.50 -1.31
N GLU A 253 -27.26 -1.84 -1.35
CA GLU A 253 -27.74 -2.61 -2.49
C GLU A 253 -29.27 -2.63 -2.58
N GLU A 254 -29.96 -2.64 -1.43
CA GLU A 254 -31.43 -2.68 -1.36
C GLU A 254 -32.08 -1.30 -1.41
N GLU A 255 -31.51 -0.31 -0.69
CA GLU A 255 -32.08 1.02 -0.51
C GLU A 255 -31.39 2.10 -1.38
N GLY A 256 -30.31 1.75 -2.09
CA GLY A 256 -29.50 2.65 -2.86
C GLY A 256 -28.40 3.34 -2.05
N MET A 257 -27.70 4.28 -2.69
CA MET A 257 -26.56 4.97 -2.09
C MET A 257 -26.91 5.68 -0.78
N ILE A 258 -26.00 5.59 0.19
CA ILE A 258 -26.07 6.33 1.44
C ILE A 258 -25.62 7.77 1.16
N LEU A 259 -26.50 8.74 1.36
CA LEU A 259 -26.29 10.15 1.01
C LEU A 259 -26.03 11.07 2.22
N SER A 260 -26.04 10.53 3.44
CA SER A 260 -25.70 11.29 4.64
C SER A 260 -25.29 10.38 5.79
N ARG A 261 -24.47 10.90 6.71
CA ARG A 261 -24.12 10.18 7.96
C ARG A 261 -25.35 9.84 8.80
N ALA A 262 -26.37 10.70 8.79
CA ALA A 262 -27.63 10.42 9.49
C ALA A 262 -28.35 9.17 8.94
N GLN A 263 -28.23 8.90 7.65
CA GLN A 263 -28.82 7.73 7.02
C GLN A 263 -28.15 6.41 7.47
N ILE A 264 -26.87 6.44 7.83
CA ILE A 264 -26.13 5.27 8.34
C ILE A 264 -26.81 4.67 9.57
N LYS A 265 -27.45 5.49 10.41
CA LYS A 265 -28.21 5.03 11.60
C LYS A 265 -29.37 4.09 11.28
N LYS A 266 -29.80 4.01 10.02
CA LYS A 266 -30.86 3.10 9.57
C LYS A 266 -30.37 1.70 9.25
N VAL A 267 -29.05 1.51 9.18
CA VAL A 267 -28.45 0.19 8.90
C VAL A 267 -28.78 -0.80 10.03
N PRO A 268 -29.29 -1.99 9.72
CA PRO A 268 -29.63 -2.99 10.73
C PRO A 268 -28.42 -3.37 11.58
N ARG A 269 -28.63 -3.51 12.89
CA ARG A 269 -27.64 -3.84 13.94
C ARG A 269 -26.54 -2.78 14.17
N LEU A 270 -26.57 -1.65 13.49
CA LEU A 270 -25.71 -0.52 13.80
C LEU A 270 -26.32 0.27 14.95
N GLY A 271 -25.87 0.01 16.18
CA GLY A 271 -26.32 0.72 17.36
C GLY A 271 -25.69 2.12 17.49
N ALA A 272 -26.25 2.95 18.38
CA ALA A 272 -25.78 4.33 18.61
C ALA A 272 -24.28 4.42 18.92
N LYS A 273 -23.77 3.53 19.78
CA LYS A 273 -22.35 3.48 20.16
C LYS A 273 -21.44 3.12 18.97
N ALA A 274 -21.86 2.16 18.13
CA ALA A 274 -21.09 1.77 16.96
C ALA A 274 -21.08 2.91 15.91
N PHE A 275 -22.22 3.60 15.74
CA PHE A 275 -22.29 4.79 14.87
C PHE A 275 -21.36 5.91 15.38
N GLU A 276 -21.40 6.23 16.66
CA GLU A 276 -20.55 7.24 17.28
C GLU A 276 -19.06 6.95 17.04
N GLN A 277 -18.63 5.70 17.22
CA GLN A 277 -17.24 5.30 16.99
C GLN A 277 -16.83 5.33 15.51
N ALA A 278 -17.74 4.99 14.59
CA ALA A 278 -17.43 4.84 13.18
C ALA A 278 -17.59 6.13 12.35
N ALA A 279 -18.46 7.05 12.79
CA ALA A 279 -18.92 8.16 11.97
C ALA A 279 -17.80 9.08 11.45
N GLY A 280 -16.76 9.32 12.26
CA GLY A 280 -15.61 10.14 11.87
C GLY A 280 -14.70 9.51 10.80
N PHE A 281 -14.78 8.20 10.60
CA PHE A 281 -13.94 7.45 9.67
C PHE A 281 -14.66 7.10 8.35
N LEU A 282 -15.99 7.25 8.32
CA LEU A 282 -16.78 6.99 7.12
C LEU A 282 -16.90 8.27 6.28
N ARG A 283 -16.68 8.15 4.98
CA ARG A 283 -16.76 9.23 3.99
C ARG A 283 -17.94 9.04 3.07
N ILE A 284 -18.65 10.11 2.76
CA ILE A 284 -19.78 10.13 1.84
C ILE A 284 -19.58 11.27 0.83
N PRO A 285 -18.80 11.06 -0.23
CA PRO A 285 -18.53 12.10 -1.23
C PRO A 285 -19.80 12.67 -1.89
N GLU A 286 -20.84 11.84 -1.98
CA GLU A 286 -22.13 12.18 -2.60
C GLU A 286 -23.08 12.97 -1.67
N SER A 287 -22.67 13.21 -0.41
CA SER A 287 -23.49 13.96 0.53
C SER A 287 -23.61 15.43 0.15
N LYS A 288 -24.79 16.00 0.40
CA LYS A 288 -25.01 17.46 0.30
C LYS A 288 -24.28 18.24 1.40
N ASN A 289 -24.02 17.60 2.54
CA ASN A 289 -23.24 18.19 3.63
C ASN A 289 -21.76 17.83 3.41
N ILE A 290 -20.95 18.81 3.09
CA ILE A 290 -19.51 18.65 2.85
C ILE A 290 -18.79 18.01 4.03
N LEU A 291 -19.27 18.21 5.27
CA LEU A 291 -18.70 17.65 6.48
C LEU A 291 -18.80 16.11 6.50
N ASP A 292 -19.77 15.52 5.81
CA ASP A 292 -19.88 14.06 5.69
C ASP A 292 -18.74 13.42 4.88
N ASN A 293 -18.01 14.24 4.10
CA ASN A 293 -16.80 13.82 3.36
C ASN A 293 -15.49 14.30 4.02
N THR A 294 -15.52 14.58 5.32
CA THR A 294 -14.33 14.98 6.10
C THR A 294 -14.10 14.04 7.28
N GLY A 295 -13.00 14.19 8.02
CA GLY A 295 -12.73 13.51 9.29
C GLY A 295 -13.51 14.08 10.48
N VAL A 296 -14.15 15.24 10.30
CA VAL A 296 -14.90 15.91 11.37
C VAL A 296 -16.02 15.02 11.90
N HIS A 297 -16.03 14.80 13.21
CA HIS A 297 -17.07 13.99 13.84
C HIS A 297 -18.42 14.71 13.85
N PRO A 298 -19.57 14.02 13.64
CA PRO A 298 -20.89 14.66 13.63
C PRO A 298 -21.26 15.46 14.89
N GLU A 299 -20.67 15.11 16.02
CA GLU A 299 -20.85 15.87 17.28
C GLU A 299 -20.34 17.29 17.18
N SER A 300 -19.30 17.54 16.39
CA SER A 300 -18.68 18.84 16.20
C SER A 300 -19.30 19.65 15.04
N TYR A 301 -20.33 19.15 14.38
CA TYR A 301 -20.92 19.84 13.22
C TYR A 301 -21.48 21.22 13.57
N LYS A 302 -22.11 21.35 14.73
CA LYS A 302 -22.67 22.65 15.19
C LYS A 302 -21.57 23.68 15.40
N GLU A 303 -20.45 23.27 15.98
CA GLU A 303 -19.30 24.14 16.22
C GLU A 303 -18.63 24.54 14.91
N VAL A 304 -18.54 23.61 13.94
CA VAL A 304 -18.01 23.90 12.60
C VAL A 304 -18.96 24.83 11.82
N GLU A 305 -20.26 24.64 11.90
CA GLU A 305 -21.23 25.55 11.30
C GLU A 305 -21.11 26.99 11.87
N LYS A 306 -20.89 27.11 13.19
CA LYS A 306 -20.59 28.43 13.82
C LYS A 306 -19.26 28.98 13.32
N LEU A 307 -18.21 28.16 13.20
CA LEU A 307 -16.93 28.58 12.63
C LEU A 307 -17.10 29.11 11.21
N PHE A 308 -17.87 28.42 10.36
CA PHE A 308 -18.17 28.90 9.01
C PHE A 308 -18.92 30.21 8.99
N GLN A 309 -19.88 30.42 9.90
CA GLN A 309 -20.60 31.69 10.03
C GLN A 309 -19.66 32.82 10.47
N LEU A 310 -18.78 32.58 11.46
CA LEU A 310 -17.84 33.60 11.95
C LEU A 310 -16.79 33.97 10.89
N LEU A 311 -16.38 33.03 10.05
CA LEU A 311 -15.42 33.25 8.98
C LEU A 311 -16.08 33.62 7.63
N GLU A 312 -17.42 33.71 7.58
CA GLU A 312 -18.18 33.94 6.34
C GLU A 312 -17.78 32.96 5.23
N ILE A 313 -17.71 31.64 5.57
CA ILE A 313 -17.43 30.56 4.66
C ILE A 313 -18.75 29.93 4.24
N THR A 314 -19.02 29.91 2.93
CA THR A 314 -20.20 29.24 2.33
C THR A 314 -19.78 27.96 1.61
N GLU A 315 -18.59 27.94 1.04
CA GLU A 315 -18.00 26.79 0.32
C GLU A 315 -16.54 26.63 0.72
N LEU A 316 -16.02 25.42 0.68
CA LEU A 316 -14.59 25.14 0.99
C LEU A 316 -13.72 25.34 -0.26
N ASP A 317 -13.64 26.60 -0.71
CA ASP A 317 -12.80 27.03 -1.81
C ASP A 317 -11.40 27.52 -1.34
N ALA A 318 -10.60 28.04 -2.26
CA ALA A 318 -9.28 28.56 -1.94
C ALA A 318 -9.33 29.74 -0.95
N SER A 319 -10.38 30.60 -1.01
CA SER A 319 -10.57 31.70 -0.07
C SER A 319 -10.89 31.20 1.34
N ALA A 320 -11.74 30.17 1.45
CA ALA A 320 -12.04 29.52 2.72
C ALA A 320 -10.78 28.87 3.33
N GLN A 321 -9.92 28.27 2.51
CA GLN A 321 -8.65 27.70 2.99
C GLN A 321 -7.72 28.75 3.56
N GLU A 322 -7.62 29.94 2.95
CA GLU A 322 -6.82 31.05 3.48
C GLU A 322 -7.38 31.55 4.81
N LYS A 323 -8.70 31.71 4.91
CA LYS A 323 -9.36 32.09 6.15
C LYS A 323 -9.14 31.08 7.27
N LEU A 324 -9.26 29.78 6.97
CA LEU A 324 -9.01 28.70 7.94
C LEU A 324 -7.56 28.66 8.42
N LYS A 325 -6.57 28.89 7.52
CA LYS A 325 -5.15 28.96 7.89
C LYS A 325 -4.84 30.17 8.79
N ALA A 326 -5.56 31.25 8.64
CA ALA A 326 -5.35 32.48 9.40
C ALA A 326 -6.05 32.49 10.79
N VAL A 327 -6.78 31.43 11.15
CA VAL A 327 -7.51 31.33 12.43
C VAL A 327 -6.57 31.37 13.62
N ASN A 328 -6.82 32.28 14.55
CA ASN A 328 -6.18 32.21 15.87
C ASN A 328 -6.87 31.09 16.70
N ILE A 329 -6.16 30.02 16.92
CA ILE A 329 -6.68 28.80 17.58
C ILE A 329 -7.17 29.09 19.01
N GLU A 330 -6.40 29.86 19.81
CA GLU A 330 -6.73 30.12 21.22
C GLU A 330 -8.00 31.00 21.36
N GLU A 331 -8.12 32.01 20.54
CA GLU A 331 -9.28 32.89 20.54
C GLU A 331 -10.54 32.19 20.01
N MET A 332 -10.41 31.48 18.89
CA MET A 332 -11.52 30.77 18.26
C MET A 332 -12.01 29.60 19.10
N SER A 333 -11.10 28.85 19.76
CA SER A 333 -11.47 27.77 20.66
C SER A 333 -12.36 28.25 21.83
N THR A 334 -12.05 29.42 22.36
CA THR A 334 -12.85 30.05 23.40
C THR A 334 -14.25 30.47 22.89
N GLN A 335 -14.33 30.99 21.67
CA GLN A 335 -15.61 31.43 21.06
C GLN A 335 -16.52 30.24 20.71
N LEU A 336 -15.92 29.10 20.33
CA LEU A 336 -16.62 27.88 19.92
C LEU A 336 -16.88 26.91 21.07
N ASP A 337 -16.33 27.14 22.25
CA ASP A 337 -16.35 26.21 23.39
C ASP A 337 -15.76 24.85 23.03
N LEU A 338 -14.64 24.86 22.26
CA LEU A 338 -13.89 23.69 21.84
C LEU A 338 -12.48 23.69 22.44
N GLY A 339 -11.93 22.51 22.66
CA GLY A 339 -10.51 22.37 23.02
C GLY A 339 -9.60 22.84 21.87
N PRO A 340 -8.48 23.54 22.15
CA PRO A 340 -7.57 24.03 21.11
C PRO A 340 -7.05 22.93 20.16
N GLU A 341 -6.74 21.75 20.70
CA GLU A 341 -6.27 20.60 19.90
C GLU A 341 -7.40 20.08 18.98
N THR A 342 -8.62 19.95 19.50
CA THR A 342 -9.80 19.56 18.69
C THR A 342 -10.05 20.54 17.54
N LEU A 343 -9.93 21.84 17.80
CA LEU A 343 -10.09 22.85 16.76
C LEU A 343 -8.99 22.78 15.70
N LYS A 344 -7.74 22.51 16.09
CA LYS A 344 -6.63 22.27 15.15
C LYS A 344 -6.91 21.09 14.23
N ASP A 345 -7.36 19.98 14.79
CA ASP A 345 -7.69 18.77 14.03
C ASP A 345 -8.85 19.03 13.06
N ILE A 346 -9.91 19.72 13.52
CA ILE A 346 -11.03 20.12 12.65
C ILE A 346 -10.55 21.00 11.50
N ILE A 347 -9.73 22.01 11.77
CA ILE A 347 -9.19 22.90 10.73
C ILE A 347 -8.31 22.10 9.75
N ALA A 348 -7.47 21.20 10.24
CA ALA A 348 -6.63 20.35 9.40
C ALA A 348 -7.46 19.50 8.43
N ASP A 349 -8.58 18.94 8.90
CA ASP A 349 -9.53 18.17 8.10
C ASP A 349 -10.28 19.05 7.08
N LEU A 350 -10.70 20.26 7.48
CA LEU A 350 -11.39 21.20 6.61
C LEU A 350 -10.49 21.79 5.52
N LEU A 351 -9.19 21.90 5.77
CA LEU A 351 -8.20 22.34 4.77
C LEU A 351 -7.99 21.31 3.66
N LYS A 352 -8.39 20.06 3.88
CA LYS A 352 -8.20 18.96 2.91
C LYS A 352 -9.49 18.13 2.75
N PRO A 353 -10.65 18.75 2.43
CA PRO A 353 -11.91 18.01 2.32
C PRO A 353 -11.82 16.96 1.22
N GLY A 354 -12.22 15.72 1.53
CA GLY A 354 -12.22 14.62 0.56
C GLY A 354 -10.86 14.17 0.06
N ARG A 355 -9.76 14.75 0.54
CA ARG A 355 -8.41 14.33 0.16
C ARG A 355 -8.06 13.01 0.84
N ASP A 356 -7.62 12.07 0.04
CA ASP A 356 -7.01 10.84 0.52
C ASP A 356 -5.62 11.16 1.10
N LEU A 357 -5.32 10.69 2.32
CA LEU A 357 -4.00 10.89 2.92
C LEU A 357 -2.88 10.37 2.01
N ARG A 358 -3.18 9.32 1.25
CA ARG A 358 -2.27 8.67 0.31
C ARG A 358 -1.87 9.54 -0.88
N ASP A 359 -2.65 10.60 -1.22
CA ASP A 359 -2.31 11.55 -2.30
C ASP A 359 -1.04 12.36 -2.03
N SER A 360 -0.54 12.34 -0.78
CA SER A 360 0.71 12.99 -0.41
C SER A 360 1.96 12.12 -0.61
N PHE A 361 1.78 10.85 -0.94
CA PHE A 361 2.85 9.90 -1.24
C PHE A 361 3.10 9.82 -2.74
N ASP A 362 4.28 9.40 -3.13
CA ASP A 362 4.66 9.29 -4.53
C ASP A 362 3.88 8.15 -5.22
N ALA A 363 3.34 8.44 -6.40
CA ALA A 363 2.66 7.45 -7.21
C ALA A 363 3.66 6.41 -7.76
N PRO A 364 3.23 5.16 -8.02
CA PRO A 364 4.08 4.15 -8.62
C PRO A 364 4.69 4.60 -9.94
N VAL A 365 5.96 4.28 -10.18
CA VAL A 365 6.64 4.58 -11.44
C VAL A 365 6.10 3.69 -12.54
N LEU A 366 5.45 4.30 -13.52
CA LEU A 366 4.93 3.62 -14.69
C LEU A 366 6.00 3.56 -15.80
N ARG A 367 6.26 2.37 -16.33
CA ARG A 367 7.30 2.08 -17.30
C ARG A 367 6.72 1.72 -18.66
N GLN A 368 7.53 1.87 -19.70
CA GLN A 368 7.21 1.42 -21.06
C GLN A 368 8.26 0.41 -21.56
N ASP A 369 9.52 0.65 -21.25
CA ASP A 369 10.66 -0.16 -21.68
C ASP A 369 11.44 -0.70 -20.50
N VAL A 370 12.12 -1.83 -20.69
CA VAL A 370 13.08 -2.39 -19.74
C VAL A 370 14.43 -1.73 -20.00
N LEU A 371 15.06 -1.19 -18.96
CA LEU A 371 16.43 -0.70 -19.04
C LEU A 371 17.41 -1.89 -18.94
N ASP A 372 18.37 -1.97 -19.89
CA ASP A 372 19.51 -2.90 -19.74
C ASP A 372 20.64 -2.18 -19.01
N ILE A 373 21.40 -2.92 -18.18
CA ILE A 373 22.56 -2.38 -17.48
C ILE A 373 23.60 -1.79 -18.43
N LYS A 374 23.63 -2.25 -19.70
CA LYS A 374 24.51 -1.75 -20.77
C LYS A 374 24.12 -0.37 -21.27
N ASP A 375 22.86 0.02 -21.09
CA ASP A 375 22.33 1.30 -21.52
C ASP A 375 22.56 2.40 -20.46
N LEU A 376 23.03 2.00 -19.27
CA LEU A 376 23.31 2.93 -18.19
C LEU A 376 24.65 3.65 -18.40
N HIS A 377 24.68 4.91 -17.98
CA HIS A 377 25.87 5.74 -18.00
C HIS A 377 26.17 6.30 -16.60
N ILE A 378 27.46 6.40 -16.26
CA ILE A 378 27.88 7.02 -15.00
C ILE A 378 27.41 8.49 -14.99
N GLY A 379 26.83 8.93 -13.88
CA GLY A 379 26.24 10.26 -13.72
C GLY A 379 24.79 10.36 -14.24
N GLN A 380 24.25 9.32 -14.86
CA GLN A 380 22.84 9.31 -15.31
C GLN A 380 21.90 9.43 -14.10
N LYS A 381 20.95 10.36 -14.22
CA LYS A 381 19.85 10.55 -13.25
C LYS A 381 18.71 9.60 -13.59
N LEU A 382 18.25 8.86 -12.61
CA LEU A 382 17.15 7.89 -12.71
C LEU A 382 16.18 8.07 -11.54
N GLU A 383 14.95 7.65 -11.73
CA GLU A 383 14.00 7.43 -10.65
C GLU A 383 13.97 5.95 -10.29
N GLY A 384 13.89 5.63 -9.01
CA GLY A 384 13.84 4.27 -8.54
C GLY A 384 13.02 4.13 -7.26
N VAL A 385 12.60 2.90 -6.99
CA VAL A 385 11.83 2.56 -5.79
C VAL A 385 12.71 1.77 -4.82
N VAL A 386 12.77 2.20 -3.56
CA VAL A 386 13.51 1.50 -2.51
C VAL A 386 12.86 0.16 -2.24
N ARG A 387 13.59 -0.94 -2.50
CA ARG A 387 13.12 -2.31 -2.29
C ARG A 387 13.47 -2.86 -0.93
N ASN A 388 14.65 -2.51 -0.43
CA ASN A 388 15.14 -2.99 0.86
C ASN A 388 16.11 -1.98 1.48
N VAL A 389 16.06 -1.86 2.81
CA VAL A 389 16.96 -1.01 3.60
C VAL A 389 17.72 -1.91 4.58
N VAL A 390 19.05 -1.84 4.53
CA VAL A 390 19.97 -2.64 5.34
C VAL A 390 20.98 -1.73 6.04
N ASP A 391 21.70 -2.22 7.03
CA ASP A 391 22.63 -1.39 7.85
C ASP A 391 23.68 -0.63 7.03
N PHE A 392 24.12 -1.18 5.91
CA PHE A 392 25.15 -0.59 5.06
C PHE A 392 24.62 0.21 3.86
N GLY A 393 23.29 0.28 3.67
CA GLY A 393 22.70 1.00 2.53
C GLY A 393 21.26 0.64 2.20
N ALA A 394 20.84 0.96 0.98
CA ALA A 394 19.52 0.61 0.46
C ALA A 394 19.63 0.03 -0.96
N PHE A 395 18.80 -0.94 -1.24
CA PHE A 395 18.60 -1.50 -2.57
C PHE A 395 17.44 -0.80 -3.25
N VAL A 396 17.68 -0.34 -4.48
CA VAL A 396 16.73 0.47 -5.25
C VAL A 396 16.50 -0.16 -6.62
N ASP A 397 15.27 -0.43 -6.93
CA ASP A 397 14.83 -0.84 -8.26
C ASP A 397 14.78 0.38 -9.19
N ILE A 398 15.71 0.44 -10.12
CA ILE A 398 15.81 1.49 -11.16
C ILE A 398 15.31 1.01 -12.53
N GLY A 399 14.70 -0.17 -12.60
CA GLY A 399 14.18 -0.75 -13.84
C GLY A 399 15.15 -1.63 -14.61
N ILE A 400 16.27 -2.01 -14.02
CA ILE A 400 17.20 -3.01 -14.56
C ILE A 400 17.00 -4.38 -13.86
N HIS A 401 17.70 -5.40 -14.36
CA HIS A 401 17.59 -6.79 -13.87
C HIS A 401 17.89 -6.95 -12.38
N GLU A 402 18.91 -6.26 -11.85
CA GLU A 402 19.32 -6.30 -10.45
C GLU A 402 19.08 -4.94 -9.78
N ASP A 403 18.67 -4.95 -8.51
CA ASP A 403 18.51 -3.71 -7.76
C ASP A 403 19.87 -2.99 -7.60
N GLY A 404 19.87 -1.69 -7.81
CA GLY A 404 21.05 -0.86 -7.58
C GLY A 404 21.28 -0.64 -6.08
N LEU A 405 22.54 -0.63 -5.65
CA LEU A 405 22.90 -0.39 -4.25
C LEU A 405 23.29 1.06 -4.02
N ILE A 406 22.62 1.72 -3.08
CA ILE A 406 23.06 2.98 -2.50
C ILE A 406 23.77 2.66 -1.18
N HIS A 407 25.09 2.78 -1.14
CA HIS A 407 25.83 2.63 0.11
C HIS A 407 25.54 3.79 1.06
N ILE A 408 25.54 3.56 2.38
CA ILE A 408 25.22 4.57 3.41
C ILE A 408 26.01 5.89 3.25
N SER A 409 27.26 5.82 2.79
CA SER A 409 28.10 7.00 2.52
C SER A 409 27.63 7.85 1.33
N HIS A 410 26.69 7.37 0.52
CA HIS A 410 26.16 8.03 -0.68
C HIS A 410 24.67 8.39 -0.56
N MET A 411 24.12 8.27 0.65
CA MET A 411 22.72 8.59 0.92
C MET A 411 22.50 10.04 1.34
N SER A 412 23.49 10.66 1.95
CA SER A 412 23.41 12.05 2.43
C SER A 412 24.76 12.73 2.42
N LYS A 413 24.77 14.07 2.29
CA LYS A 413 25.97 14.91 2.52
C LYS A 413 26.34 15.01 4.00
N GLN A 414 25.39 14.73 4.91
CA GLN A 414 25.61 14.72 6.35
C GLN A 414 25.81 13.30 6.84
N PHE A 415 26.52 13.13 7.95
CA PHE A 415 26.70 11.84 8.58
C PHE A 415 25.36 11.29 9.09
N ILE A 416 25.02 10.07 8.70
CA ILE A 416 23.84 9.32 9.15
C ILE A 416 24.30 8.04 9.86
N LYS A 417 23.58 7.64 10.89
CA LYS A 417 23.89 6.42 11.66
C LYS A 417 23.30 5.17 11.02
N HIS A 418 22.15 5.31 10.39
CA HIS A 418 21.43 4.21 9.74
C HIS A 418 20.71 4.71 8.48
N PRO A 419 20.68 3.92 7.40
CA PRO A 419 20.00 4.27 6.15
C PRO A 419 18.53 4.63 6.29
N SER A 420 17.80 4.03 7.22
CA SER A 420 16.39 4.33 7.50
C SER A 420 16.10 5.75 7.99
N GLN A 421 17.14 6.52 8.32
CA GLN A 421 17.00 7.96 8.62
C GLN A 421 16.78 8.81 7.36
N VAL A 422 17.04 8.24 6.18
CA VAL A 422 17.00 8.95 4.89
C VAL A 422 15.94 8.36 3.96
N VAL A 423 15.79 7.03 3.95
CA VAL A 423 14.85 6.34 3.05
C VAL A 423 14.15 5.19 3.76
N SER A 424 12.93 4.90 3.32
CA SER A 424 12.12 3.76 3.73
C SER A 424 11.80 2.86 2.54
N VAL A 425 11.47 1.60 2.81
CA VAL A 425 11.02 0.66 1.77
C VAL A 425 9.74 1.20 1.12
N GLY A 426 9.73 1.25 -0.22
CA GLY A 426 8.64 1.80 -1.01
C GLY A 426 8.82 3.27 -1.43
N ASP A 427 9.81 3.99 -0.87
CA ASP A 427 10.07 5.37 -1.26
C ASP A 427 10.50 5.47 -2.73
N LEU A 428 9.94 6.46 -3.44
CA LEU A 428 10.43 6.88 -4.74
C LEU A 428 11.60 7.84 -4.55
N VAL A 429 12.75 7.48 -5.10
CA VAL A 429 13.98 8.25 -4.94
C VAL A 429 14.61 8.61 -6.28
N THR A 430 15.11 9.84 -6.36
CA THR A 430 15.98 10.22 -7.46
C THR A 430 17.40 9.77 -7.14
N VAL A 431 17.99 8.99 -8.04
CA VAL A 431 19.34 8.43 -7.89
C VAL A 431 20.22 8.77 -9.06
N TRP A 432 21.53 8.79 -8.81
CA TRP A 432 22.55 8.94 -9.85
C TRP A 432 23.41 7.68 -9.92
N VAL A 433 23.64 7.20 -11.14
CA VAL A 433 24.52 6.05 -11.40
C VAL A 433 25.95 6.43 -11.08
N LYS A 434 26.58 5.79 -10.11
CA LYS A 434 27.94 6.06 -9.67
C LYS A 434 28.98 5.11 -10.25
N LYS A 435 28.62 3.81 -10.33
CA LYS A 435 29.50 2.77 -10.86
C LYS A 435 28.65 1.67 -11.46
N ILE A 436 29.10 1.15 -12.61
CA ILE A 436 28.47 0.03 -13.30
C ILE A 436 29.47 -1.11 -13.38
N ASP A 437 29.08 -2.29 -12.99
CA ASP A 437 29.85 -3.54 -13.12
C ASP A 437 29.01 -4.50 -13.99
N VAL A 438 29.23 -4.44 -15.29
CA VAL A 438 28.46 -5.21 -16.28
C VAL A 438 28.68 -6.72 -16.12
N GLU A 439 29.92 -7.14 -15.73
CA GLU A 439 30.23 -8.58 -15.58
C GLU A 439 29.51 -9.21 -14.41
N ARG A 440 29.28 -8.44 -13.34
CA ARG A 440 28.58 -8.89 -12.12
C ARG A 440 27.14 -8.44 -12.05
N GLU A 441 26.66 -7.77 -13.10
CA GLU A 441 25.31 -7.18 -13.16
C GLU A 441 24.98 -6.27 -11.96
N LYS A 442 25.97 -5.49 -11.46
CA LYS A 442 25.79 -4.64 -10.30
C LYS A 442 25.92 -3.15 -10.64
N VAL A 443 25.02 -2.36 -10.07
CA VAL A 443 25.03 -0.90 -10.18
C VAL A 443 25.10 -0.28 -8.79
N ASN A 444 26.06 0.62 -8.61
CA ASN A 444 26.13 1.47 -7.42
C ASN A 444 25.50 2.82 -7.72
N LEU A 445 24.64 3.25 -6.83
CA LEU A 445 23.84 4.46 -6.94
C LEU A 445 24.22 5.46 -5.84
N SER A 446 23.78 6.70 -6.01
CA SER A 446 23.92 7.78 -5.02
C SER A 446 22.62 8.59 -4.96
N LEU A 447 22.19 9.00 -3.76
CA LEU A 447 21.15 10.01 -3.57
C LEU A 447 21.72 11.44 -3.66
N VAL A 448 23.02 11.57 -3.61
CA VAL A 448 23.70 12.86 -3.74
C VAL A 448 24.08 13.06 -5.19
N ALA A 449 23.63 14.17 -5.78
CA ALA A 449 23.99 14.52 -7.15
C ALA A 449 25.52 14.63 -7.29
N PRO A 450 26.11 14.15 -8.40
CA PRO A 450 27.52 14.37 -8.68
C PRO A 450 27.79 15.87 -8.77
N ASN A 451 28.88 16.31 -8.16
CA ASN A 451 29.34 17.70 -8.35
C ASN A 451 29.82 17.86 -9.79
N GLU A 452 29.58 19.00 -10.42
CA GLU A 452 30.02 19.31 -11.80
C GLU A 452 31.55 19.27 -12.01
N SER A 453 32.31 18.85 -10.97
CA SER A 453 33.79 18.85 -10.93
C SER A 453 34.41 17.49 -10.59
N ASP A 454 33.67 16.38 -10.66
CA ASP A 454 34.24 15.01 -10.46
C ASP A 454 34.21 14.19 -11.74
#